data_04212a80c09b2a2aa722298cf55dba5b
#
_entry.id   04212a80c09b2a2aa722298cf55dba5b
#
_cell.length_a   1.000
_cell.length_b   1.000
_cell.length_c   1.000
_cell.angle_alpha   90.00
_cell.angle_beta   90.00
_cell.angle_gamma   90.00
#
_symmetry.space_group_name_H-M   'P 1'
#
loop_
_entity.id
_entity.type
_entity.pdbx_description
1 polymer ?
#
loop_
_entity_poly.entity_id
_entity_poly.type
_entity_poly.pdbx_seq_one_letter_code
_entity_poly.pdbx_strand_id
1 'polypeptide(L)'
;ARNPASVTKIMTLLLTFDALKAGKIKLTDQVVTSAHAKSMGGSQVFLEEGEIQTVETLIKCIVIASGNDASVAMAEFIGGDEGTFVKMMNERAKGLGMEHTKFIDCCGLTDSPEHVTTARDIALMSRELITKYPQITNYTTIWMENITHVTKQGTKEFGLSNTNKL
;
A
#
# COMPACT_ATOMS: atom_id res chain seq x y z
N ALA A 1 0.21 22.26 -5.19
CA ALA A 1 -0.05 20.97 -4.54
C ALA A 1 -1.48 20.52 -4.77
N ARG A 2 -1.69 19.23 -4.91
CA ARG A 2 -3.00 18.61 -5.13
C ARG A 2 -3.08 17.30 -4.35
N ASN A 3 -4.29 16.82 -4.13
CA ASN A 3 -4.51 15.51 -3.52
C ASN A 3 -3.96 14.41 -4.46
N PRO A 4 -3.04 13.57 -3.98
CA PRO A 4 -2.43 12.53 -4.79
C PRO A 4 -3.32 11.32 -5.08
N ALA A 5 -4.43 11.17 -4.37
CA ALA A 5 -5.29 9.99 -4.48
C ALA A 5 -4.47 8.69 -4.36
N SER A 6 -4.73 7.70 -5.20
CA SER A 6 -4.05 6.40 -5.16
C SER A 6 -2.53 6.43 -5.36
N VAL A 7 -1.99 7.54 -5.87
CA VAL A 7 -0.53 7.72 -5.98
C VAL A 7 0.13 7.73 -4.60
N THR A 8 -0.62 8.04 -3.54
CA THR A 8 -0.21 7.89 -2.14
C THR A 8 0.39 6.52 -1.85
N LYS A 9 -0.12 5.46 -2.48
CA LYS A 9 0.32 4.08 -2.29
C LYS A 9 1.78 3.83 -2.69
N ILE A 10 2.36 4.71 -3.52
CA ILE A 10 3.80 4.64 -3.84
C ILE A 10 4.62 4.77 -2.56
N MET A 11 4.26 5.70 -1.67
CA MET A 11 4.94 5.85 -0.38
C MET A 11 4.70 4.65 0.52
N THR A 12 3.49 4.11 0.54
CA THR A 12 3.18 2.88 1.29
C THR A 12 4.05 1.72 0.83
N LEU A 13 4.21 1.54 -0.48
CA LEU A 13 5.09 0.51 -1.04
C LEU A 13 6.56 0.77 -0.71
N LEU A 14 7.00 2.03 -0.78
CA LEU A 14 8.37 2.38 -0.44
C LEU A 14 8.71 1.99 1.00
N LEU A 15 7.84 2.30 1.95
CA LEU A 15 8.01 1.90 3.34
C LEU A 15 7.95 0.37 3.52
N THR A 16 7.12 -0.31 2.75
CA THR A 16 7.05 -1.78 2.77
C THR A 16 8.38 -2.38 2.35
N PHE A 17 8.95 -1.92 1.24
CA PHE A 17 10.25 -2.41 0.78
C PHE A 17 11.39 -1.98 1.70
N ASP A 18 11.31 -0.80 2.31
CA ASP A 18 12.28 -0.39 3.34
C ASP A 18 12.27 -1.37 4.52
N ALA A 19 11.09 -1.77 4.98
CA ALA A 19 10.95 -2.74 6.08
C ALA A 19 11.47 -4.13 5.69
N LEU A 20 11.23 -4.57 4.46
CA LEU A 20 11.77 -5.81 3.93
C LEU A 20 13.29 -5.80 3.88
N LYS A 21 13.87 -4.71 3.38
CA LYS A 21 15.33 -4.57 3.30
C LYS A 21 15.99 -4.53 4.68
N ALA A 22 15.34 -3.89 5.64
CA ALA A 22 15.82 -3.80 7.02
C ALA A 22 15.65 -5.13 7.80
N GLY A 23 14.98 -6.11 7.22
CA GLY A 23 14.71 -7.39 7.87
C GLY A 23 13.64 -7.32 8.95
N LYS A 24 12.88 -6.23 9.02
CA LYS A 24 11.79 -6.06 10.00
C LYS A 24 10.58 -6.91 9.65
N ILE A 25 10.34 -7.13 8.37
CA ILE A 25 9.28 -8.00 7.85
C ILE A 25 9.85 -8.89 6.75
N LYS A 26 9.12 -9.95 6.44
CA LYS A 26 9.45 -10.89 5.36
C LYS A 26 8.26 -11.04 4.41
N LEU A 27 8.51 -11.40 3.16
CA LEU A 27 7.45 -11.65 2.18
C LEU A 27 6.48 -12.74 2.63
N THR A 28 6.95 -13.70 3.41
CA THR A 28 6.16 -14.83 3.92
C THR A 28 5.44 -14.53 5.24
N ASP A 29 5.67 -13.37 5.84
CA ASP A 29 4.99 -13.00 7.09
C ASP A 29 3.48 -12.93 6.89
N GLN A 30 2.75 -13.40 7.88
CA GLN A 30 1.29 -13.41 7.89
C GLN A 30 0.75 -12.13 8.49
N VAL A 31 -0.15 -11.48 7.76
CA VAL A 31 -0.80 -10.24 8.18
C VAL A 31 -2.28 -10.51 8.40
N VAL A 32 -2.76 -10.16 9.59
CA VAL A 32 -4.17 -10.31 9.96
C VAL A 32 -4.91 -9.02 9.61
N THR A 33 -6.02 -9.15 8.89
CA THR A 33 -6.86 -8.02 8.50
C THR A 33 -7.69 -7.54 9.69
N SER A 34 -7.58 -6.26 10.04
CA SER A 34 -8.39 -5.63 11.08
C SER A 34 -9.77 -5.23 10.58
N ALA A 35 -10.68 -4.93 11.52
CA ALA A 35 -11.97 -4.34 11.20
C ALA A 35 -11.81 -3.01 10.45
N HIS A 36 -10.82 -2.20 10.82
CA HIS A 36 -10.51 -0.94 10.14
C HIS A 36 -10.12 -1.17 8.68
N ALA A 37 -9.19 -2.10 8.42
CA ALA A 37 -8.78 -2.43 7.06
C ALA A 37 -9.97 -2.93 6.22
N LYS A 38 -10.80 -3.82 6.78
CA LYS A 38 -12.00 -4.29 6.10
C LYS A 38 -12.98 -3.16 5.76
N SER A 39 -13.07 -2.14 6.61
CA SER A 39 -14.04 -1.04 6.45
C SER A 39 -13.73 -0.11 5.28
N MET A 40 -12.54 -0.24 4.66
CA MET A 40 -12.12 0.67 3.61
C MET A 40 -13.01 0.55 2.36
N GLY A 41 -13.38 1.72 1.83
CA GLY A 41 -14.12 1.82 0.58
C GLY A 41 -13.21 2.03 -0.63
N GLY A 42 -13.80 2.43 -1.74
CA GLY A 42 -13.08 2.66 -3.00
C GLY A 42 -12.54 1.36 -3.58
N SER A 43 -11.38 1.42 -4.23
CA SER A 43 -10.73 0.22 -4.75
C SER A 43 -10.29 -0.69 -3.61
N GLN A 44 -10.73 -1.94 -3.66
CA GLN A 44 -10.47 -2.92 -2.61
C GLN A 44 -10.43 -4.34 -3.16
N VAL A 45 -9.81 -5.24 -2.41
CA VAL A 45 -9.75 -6.66 -2.74
C VAL A 45 -10.63 -7.52 -1.83
N PHE A 46 -11.50 -6.86 -1.06
CA PHE A 46 -12.53 -7.47 -0.22
C PHE A 46 -11.97 -8.41 0.86
N LEU A 47 -10.94 -7.94 1.56
CA LEU A 47 -10.43 -8.64 2.73
C LEU A 47 -11.48 -8.66 3.84
N GLU A 48 -11.64 -9.81 4.50
CA GLU A 48 -12.52 -9.97 5.64
C GLU A 48 -11.77 -9.75 6.96
N GLU A 49 -12.47 -9.30 8.00
CA GLU A 49 -11.90 -9.18 9.33
C GLU A 49 -11.37 -10.54 9.81
N GLY A 50 -10.13 -10.56 10.29
CA GLY A 50 -9.46 -11.77 10.73
C GLY A 50 -8.83 -12.60 9.61
N GLU A 51 -9.05 -12.22 8.36
CA GLU A 51 -8.41 -12.89 7.22
C GLU A 51 -6.90 -12.71 7.28
N ILE A 52 -6.16 -13.77 6.97
CA ILE A 52 -4.70 -13.77 6.95
C ILE A 52 -4.23 -13.81 5.50
N GLN A 53 -3.35 -12.88 5.15
CA GLN A 53 -2.65 -12.87 3.86
C GLN A 53 -1.16 -12.64 4.11
N THR A 54 -0.32 -13.11 3.20
CA THR A 54 1.12 -12.85 3.30
C THR A 54 1.44 -11.41 2.88
N VAL A 55 2.58 -10.91 3.36
CA VAL A 55 3.10 -9.60 2.93
C VAL A 55 3.19 -9.54 1.40
N GLU A 56 3.69 -10.58 0.75
CA GLU A 56 3.80 -10.63 -0.71
C GLU A 56 2.43 -10.51 -1.40
N THR A 57 1.43 -11.23 -0.91
CA THR A 57 0.07 -11.13 -1.47
C THR A 57 -0.51 -9.74 -1.29
N LEU A 58 -0.29 -9.11 -0.15
CA LEU A 58 -0.74 -7.73 0.06
C LEU A 58 -0.04 -6.74 -0.86
N ILE A 59 1.26 -6.93 -1.13
CA ILE A 59 1.98 -6.12 -2.13
C ILE A 59 1.29 -6.24 -3.49
N LYS A 60 0.96 -7.45 -3.92
CA LYS A 60 0.24 -7.68 -5.18
C LYS A 60 -1.12 -6.98 -5.19
N CYS A 61 -1.87 -7.07 -4.10
CA CYS A 61 -3.16 -6.39 -3.97
C CYS A 61 -3.02 -4.86 -4.10
N ILE A 62 -1.98 -4.29 -3.52
CA ILE A 62 -1.71 -2.85 -3.59
C ILE A 62 -1.28 -2.45 -5.00
N VAL A 63 -0.33 -3.16 -5.59
CA VAL A 63 0.26 -2.80 -6.89
C VAL A 63 -0.71 -3.06 -8.04
N ILE A 64 -1.36 -4.21 -8.04
CA ILE A 64 -2.18 -4.66 -9.17
C ILE A 64 -3.58 -4.02 -9.11
N ALA A 65 -4.23 -4.11 -7.97
CA ALA A 65 -5.63 -3.71 -7.80
C ALA A 65 -5.82 -2.38 -7.06
N SER A 66 -4.74 -1.74 -6.62
CA SER A 66 -4.81 -0.51 -5.83
C SER A 66 -5.71 -0.65 -4.59
N GLY A 67 -5.66 -1.81 -3.92
CA GLY A 67 -6.53 -2.14 -2.80
C GLY A 67 -6.32 -1.26 -1.58
N ASN A 68 -7.33 -0.48 -1.20
CA ASN A 68 -7.27 0.37 -0.01
C ASN A 68 -7.23 -0.46 1.27
N ASP A 69 -8.01 -1.53 1.33
CA ASP A 69 -8.01 -2.48 2.44
C ASP A 69 -6.63 -3.15 2.63
N ALA A 70 -6.01 -3.58 1.55
CA ALA A 70 -4.66 -4.15 1.59
C ALA A 70 -3.61 -3.13 2.05
N SER A 71 -3.75 -1.86 1.62
CA SER A 71 -2.85 -0.78 2.05
C SER A 71 -2.95 -0.52 3.56
N VAL A 72 -4.16 -0.50 4.11
CA VAL A 72 -4.38 -0.31 5.55
C VAL A 72 -3.85 -1.52 6.33
N ALA A 73 -4.11 -2.74 5.86
CA ALA A 73 -3.58 -3.95 6.51
C ALA A 73 -2.04 -3.92 6.56
N MET A 74 -1.39 -3.52 5.48
CA MET A 74 0.06 -3.39 5.43
C MET A 74 0.56 -2.28 6.37
N ALA A 75 -0.10 -1.14 6.38
CA ALA A 75 0.26 -0.01 7.24
C ALA A 75 0.18 -0.39 8.71
N GLU A 76 -0.88 -1.07 9.12
CA GLU A 76 -1.04 -1.54 10.48
C GLU A 76 0.00 -2.58 10.86
N PHE A 77 0.36 -3.46 9.94
CA PHE A 77 1.38 -4.47 10.17
C PHE A 77 2.76 -3.85 10.40
N ILE A 78 3.14 -2.86 9.62
CA ILE A 78 4.46 -2.20 9.70
C ILE A 78 4.51 -1.19 10.84
N GLY A 79 3.46 -0.37 10.99
CA GLY A 79 3.45 0.75 11.92
C GLY A 79 2.80 0.43 13.28
N GLY A 80 2.08 -0.68 13.38
CA GLY A 80 1.24 -1.00 14.53
C GLY A 80 -0.19 -0.47 14.39
N ASP A 81 -0.34 0.73 13.87
CA ASP A 81 -1.61 1.33 13.46
C ASP A 81 -1.40 2.25 12.26
N GLU A 82 -2.48 2.63 11.59
CA GLU A 82 -2.40 3.49 10.41
C GLU A 82 -1.82 4.87 10.74
N GLY A 83 -2.20 5.45 11.87
CA GLY A 83 -1.72 6.78 12.28
C GLY A 83 -0.20 6.82 12.45
N THR A 84 0.37 5.81 13.08
CA THR A 84 1.82 5.68 13.24
C THR A 84 2.50 5.50 11.88
N PHE A 85 1.91 4.69 11.02
CA PHE A 85 2.43 4.49 9.66
C PHE A 85 2.41 5.79 8.85
N VAL A 86 1.34 6.59 8.97
CA VAL A 86 1.26 7.89 8.29
C VAL A 86 2.35 8.85 8.77
N LYS A 87 2.70 8.82 10.05
CA LYS A 87 3.87 9.57 10.55
C LYS A 87 5.15 9.12 9.87
N MET A 88 5.33 7.81 9.72
CA MET A 88 6.48 7.26 8.99
C MET A 88 6.50 7.73 7.54
N MET A 89 5.34 7.77 6.87
CA MET A 89 5.22 8.28 5.50
C MET A 89 5.69 9.73 5.40
N ASN A 90 5.26 10.58 6.32
CA ASN A 90 5.64 12.00 6.34
C ASN A 90 7.13 12.19 6.66
N GLU A 91 7.67 11.40 7.57
CA GLU A 91 9.11 11.42 7.86
C GLU A 91 9.94 10.98 6.65
N ARG A 92 9.50 9.95 5.95
CA ARG A 92 10.18 9.47 4.73
C ARG A 92 10.14 10.52 3.62
N ALA A 93 8.99 11.16 3.46
CA ALA A 93 8.83 12.27 2.51
C ALA A 93 9.79 13.41 2.82
N LYS A 94 9.91 13.78 4.07
CA LYS A 94 10.86 14.82 4.52
C LYS A 94 12.31 14.42 4.20
N GLY A 95 12.67 13.16 4.45
CA GLY A 95 13.99 12.63 4.15
C GLY A 95 14.33 12.63 2.66
N LEU A 96 13.33 12.55 1.79
CA LEU A 96 13.48 12.61 0.33
C LEU A 96 13.48 14.04 -0.24
N GLY A 97 13.26 15.05 0.60
CA GLY A 97 13.14 16.43 0.16
C GLY A 97 11.79 16.78 -0.48
N MET A 98 10.75 16.02 -0.14
CA MET A 98 9.37 16.26 -0.60
C MET A 98 8.73 17.38 0.22
N GLU A 99 9.11 18.61 -0.03
CA GLU A 99 8.81 19.78 0.80
C GLU A 99 7.34 20.21 0.74
N HIS A 100 6.61 19.77 -0.28
CA HIS A 100 5.22 20.16 -0.52
C HIS A 100 4.26 18.97 -0.40
N THR A 101 4.63 17.99 0.41
CA THR A 101 3.85 16.77 0.61
C THR A 101 3.47 16.60 2.07
N LYS A 102 2.19 16.30 2.28
CA LYS A 102 1.66 15.85 3.56
C LYS A 102 0.69 14.70 3.32
N PHE A 103 0.91 13.60 3.99
CA PHE A 103 0.02 12.44 3.96
C PHE A 103 -0.87 12.44 5.20
N ILE A 104 -2.15 12.14 4.98
CA ILE A 104 -3.17 12.01 6.04
C ILE A 104 -3.59 10.55 6.20
N ASP A 105 -3.56 9.78 5.11
CA ASP A 105 -3.81 8.34 5.13
C ASP A 105 -2.76 7.58 4.30
N CYS A 106 -2.84 6.25 4.33
CA CYS A 106 -1.87 5.39 3.64
C CYS A 106 -2.30 4.95 2.24
N CYS A 107 -3.48 5.29 1.79
CA CYS A 107 -4.04 4.79 0.54
C CYS A 107 -4.52 5.87 -0.44
N GLY A 108 -4.70 7.09 0.05
CA GLY A 108 -5.17 8.21 -0.77
C GLY A 108 -6.69 8.28 -0.94
N LEU A 109 -7.44 7.64 -0.04
CA LEU A 109 -8.89 7.68 -0.07
C LEU A 109 -9.46 8.97 0.54
N THR A 110 -8.71 9.61 1.43
CA THR A 110 -9.16 10.83 2.10
C THR A 110 -9.39 11.98 1.12
N ASP A 111 -10.41 12.77 1.37
CA ASP A 111 -10.69 14.03 0.68
C ASP A 111 -10.18 15.25 1.44
N SER A 112 -9.45 15.05 2.52
CA SER A 112 -8.88 16.12 3.32
C SER A 112 -8.04 17.08 2.46
N PRO A 113 -8.25 18.39 2.56
CA PRO A 113 -7.45 19.38 1.81
C PRO A 113 -5.99 19.41 2.27
N GLU A 114 -5.67 18.80 3.41
CA GLU A 114 -4.29 18.71 3.91
C GLU A 114 -3.51 17.55 3.29
N HIS A 115 -4.19 16.57 2.64
CA HIS A 115 -3.56 15.45 1.97
C HIS A 115 -3.13 15.89 0.57
N VAL A 116 -1.88 16.31 0.45
CA VAL A 116 -1.39 17.00 -0.74
C VAL A 116 0.02 16.56 -1.15
N THR A 117 0.31 16.71 -2.43
CA THR A 117 1.65 16.54 -3.00
C THR A 117 1.80 17.40 -4.26
N THR A 118 2.96 17.31 -4.88
CA THR A 118 3.27 17.96 -6.16
C THR A 118 3.81 16.91 -7.14
N ALA A 119 3.82 17.23 -8.43
CA ALA A 119 4.41 16.35 -9.44
C ALA A 119 5.91 16.11 -9.19
N ARG A 120 6.63 17.13 -8.72
CA ARG A 120 8.04 17.00 -8.34
C ARG A 120 8.22 16.01 -7.19
N ASP A 121 7.41 16.13 -6.16
CA ASP A 121 7.50 15.26 -4.97
C ASP A 121 7.12 13.82 -5.33
N ILE A 122 6.11 13.62 -6.17
CA ILE A 122 5.76 12.28 -6.70
C ILE A 122 6.96 11.68 -7.45
N ALA A 123 7.63 12.47 -8.27
CA ALA A 123 8.82 12.02 -9.00
C ALA A 123 9.94 11.59 -8.03
N LEU A 124 10.14 12.31 -6.94
CA LEU A 124 11.14 11.98 -5.93
C LEU A 124 10.87 10.61 -5.28
N MET A 125 9.66 10.37 -4.81
CA MET A 125 9.34 9.08 -4.18
C MET A 125 9.29 7.94 -5.19
N SER A 126 8.81 8.18 -6.39
CA SER A 126 8.77 7.16 -7.46
C SER A 126 10.17 6.75 -7.88
N ARG A 127 11.07 7.72 -8.03
CA ARG A 127 12.48 7.47 -8.34
C ARG A 127 13.15 6.63 -7.25
N GLU A 128 12.94 6.98 -5.99
CA GLU A 128 13.49 6.23 -4.85
C GLU A 128 13.01 4.77 -4.89
N LEU A 129 11.71 4.55 -5.10
CA LEU A 129 11.14 3.21 -5.17
C LEU A 129 11.78 2.40 -6.31
N ILE A 130 11.83 2.95 -7.51
CA ILE A 130 12.32 2.23 -8.70
C ILE A 130 13.82 1.98 -8.65
N THR A 131 14.60 2.96 -8.19
CA THR A 131 16.06 2.85 -8.18
C THR A 131 16.57 2.00 -7.04
N LYS A 132 15.97 2.10 -5.87
CA LYS A 132 16.39 1.35 -4.69
C LYS A 132 15.82 -0.06 -4.66
N TYR A 133 14.62 -0.23 -5.21
CA TYR A 133 13.88 -1.49 -5.18
C TYR A 133 13.39 -1.88 -6.58
N PRO A 134 14.31 -2.20 -7.50
CA PRO A 134 13.92 -2.56 -8.88
C PRO A 134 13.04 -3.81 -8.93
N GLN A 135 13.03 -4.64 -7.89
CA GLN A 135 12.15 -5.81 -7.77
C GLN A 135 10.66 -5.45 -7.77
N ILE A 136 10.28 -4.18 -7.60
CA ILE A 136 8.89 -3.74 -7.75
C ILE A 136 8.33 -4.09 -9.12
N THR A 137 9.18 -4.15 -10.14
CA THR A 137 8.76 -4.51 -11.50
C THR A 137 8.24 -5.94 -11.59
N ASN A 138 8.62 -6.83 -10.66
CA ASN A 138 8.08 -8.18 -10.58
C ASN A 138 6.57 -8.18 -10.31
N TYR A 139 6.05 -7.10 -9.73
CA TYR A 139 4.63 -6.93 -9.40
C TYR A 139 3.92 -6.00 -10.39
N THR A 140 4.56 -4.93 -10.82
CA THR A 140 3.96 -3.96 -11.74
C THR A 140 3.69 -4.54 -13.13
N THR A 141 4.42 -5.58 -13.51
CA THR A 141 4.24 -6.28 -14.79
C THR A 141 3.17 -7.36 -14.74
N ILE A 142 2.62 -7.68 -13.56
CA ILE A 142 1.52 -8.64 -13.44
C ILE A 142 0.25 -7.98 -13.98
N TRP A 143 -0.37 -8.64 -14.97
CA TRP A 143 -1.58 -8.16 -15.61
C TRP A 143 -2.83 -8.63 -14.89
N MET A 144 -2.86 -9.91 -14.50
CA MET A 144 -3.92 -10.55 -13.73
C MET A 144 -3.32 -11.62 -12.83
N GLU A 145 -3.86 -11.77 -11.64
CA GLU A 145 -3.51 -12.86 -10.73
C GLU A 145 -4.68 -13.14 -9.78
N ASN A 146 -4.83 -14.37 -9.37
CA ASN A 146 -5.83 -14.76 -8.38
C ASN A 146 -5.21 -14.81 -6.99
N ILE A 147 -5.96 -14.34 -6.01
CA ILE A 147 -5.66 -14.54 -4.59
C ILE A 147 -6.74 -15.41 -3.97
N THR A 148 -6.41 -16.12 -2.91
CA THR A 148 -7.34 -16.98 -2.20
C THR A 148 -7.73 -16.34 -0.88
N HIS A 149 -9.03 -16.09 -0.70
CA HIS A 149 -9.59 -15.65 0.57
C HIS A 149 -9.99 -16.88 1.38
N VAL A 150 -9.36 -17.08 2.53
CA VAL A 150 -9.75 -18.09 3.51
C VAL A 150 -10.36 -17.38 4.71
N THR A 151 -11.66 -17.56 4.89
CA THR A 151 -12.44 -16.92 5.96
C THR A 151 -13.25 -17.96 6.72
N LYS A 152 -13.93 -17.54 7.78
CA LYS A 152 -14.86 -18.39 8.52
C LYS A 152 -16.02 -18.91 7.65
N GLN A 153 -16.29 -18.25 6.54
CA GLN A 153 -17.37 -18.63 5.60
C GLN A 153 -16.88 -19.55 4.48
N GLY A 154 -15.59 -19.91 4.47
CA GLY A 154 -14.99 -20.79 3.48
C GLY A 154 -13.88 -20.14 2.68
N THR A 155 -13.49 -20.81 1.59
CA THR A 155 -12.40 -20.40 0.71
C THR A 155 -12.98 -19.83 -0.58
N LYS A 156 -12.53 -18.65 -0.99
CA LYS A 156 -12.92 -18.02 -2.25
C LYS A 156 -11.69 -17.52 -2.99
N GLU A 157 -11.67 -17.69 -4.31
CA GLU A 157 -10.70 -17.05 -5.16
C GLU A 157 -11.18 -15.68 -5.60
N PHE A 158 -10.28 -14.73 -5.68
CA PHE A 158 -10.53 -13.37 -6.17
C PHE A 158 -9.49 -12.99 -7.21
N GLY A 159 -9.94 -12.56 -8.38
CA GLY A 159 -9.06 -12.15 -9.47
C GLY A 159 -8.60 -10.71 -9.30
N LEU A 160 -7.29 -10.51 -9.25
CA LEU A 160 -6.67 -9.18 -9.32
C LEU A 160 -6.49 -8.81 -10.79
N SER A 161 -6.94 -7.61 -11.15
CA SER A 161 -6.68 -7.02 -12.48
C SER A 161 -5.87 -5.76 -12.32
N ASN A 162 -4.85 -5.60 -13.15
CA ASN A 162 -4.03 -4.41 -13.12
C ASN A 162 -4.88 -3.20 -13.52
N THR A 163 -4.88 -2.16 -12.68
CA THR A 163 -5.64 -0.93 -12.92
C THR A 163 -4.97 -0.04 -13.96
N ASN A 164 -3.71 -0.29 -14.28
CA ASN A 164 -3.00 0.40 -15.34
C ASN A 164 -3.31 -0.26 -16.68
N LYS A 165 -4.06 0.44 -17.52
CA LYS A 165 -4.54 -0.07 -18.83
C LYS A 165 -3.66 0.37 -19.99
N LEU A 166 -2.39 0.51 -19.78
CA LEU A 166 -1.46 0.83 -20.87
C LEU A 166 -1.17 -0.36 -21.77
#